data_5d51a99cca5b5f6ea3eaf26b5e215b87
#
_entry.id   5d51a99cca5b5f6ea3eaf26b5e215b87
#
_cell.length_a   1.000
_cell.length_b   1.000
_cell.length_c   1.000
_cell.angle_alpha   90.00
_cell.angle_beta   90.00
_cell.angle_gamma   90.00
#
_symmetry.space_group_name_H-M   'P 1'
#
loop_
_entity.id
_entity.type
_entity.pdbx_description
1 polymer ?
#
loop_
_entity_poly.entity_id
_entity_poly.type
_entity_poly.pdbx_seq_one_letter_code
_entity_poly.pdbx_strand_id
1 'polypeptide(L)'
;MPRYLGLMSGTSLDGMDIVLIEQGDRTTLLASHYLPMPAGLREDILALCVPGPDEIARAAEVEQRWVALAAQGVRELLLQQQMSPDEVRAIGSHGQTIRHEPARHFTVQIGNPALLAELTGIDVVADFRRRDVAAGGQGAPLVPAFHQALFGDDDASRAVLNIGGFSNVSLLSPGKPVRGFDCGPGNVLMDAWIHHQRGEHFDRDGAWAASGQMNHALLASLLADEFFAARGPKSTGRERFNLSWLQEHLARHPALPAADIQATLLELSARSISESLLDAQPDCKEVLVCGGGAFNTALMKRLALLMPEARVASTEEYGIPPAWMEGMAFAWLAHRFLERLPGNCPDVTGALGPRTLGALYPA
;
A
#
# COMPACT_ATOMS: atom_id res chain seq x y z
N MET A 1 -11.48 -12.92 -21.94
CA MET A 1 -11.81 -12.74 -20.52
C MET A 1 -12.08 -11.26 -20.28
N PRO A 2 -12.90 -10.86 -19.30
CA PRO A 2 -13.18 -9.44 -19.04
C PRO A 2 -11.92 -8.74 -18.50
N ARG A 3 -11.76 -7.48 -18.96
CA ARG A 3 -10.63 -6.63 -18.58
C ARG A 3 -11.09 -5.49 -17.71
N TYR A 4 -10.28 -5.11 -16.74
CA TYR A 4 -10.57 -4.05 -15.78
C TYR A 4 -9.36 -3.14 -15.63
N LEU A 5 -9.61 -1.85 -15.48
CA LEU A 5 -8.61 -0.89 -15.08
C LEU A 5 -8.66 -0.67 -13.57
N GLY A 6 -7.51 -0.47 -12.95
CA GLY A 6 -7.39 -0.06 -11.55
C GLY A 6 -6.63 1.24 -11.45
N LEU A 7 -7.18 2.18 -10.70
CA LEU A 7 -6.56 3.48 -10.42
C LEU A 7 -6.25 3.58 -8.93
N MET A 8 -4.99 3.79 -8.60
CA MET A 8 -4.54 3.97 -7.22
C MET A 8 -3.65 5.19 -7.09
N SER A 9 -3.97 6.04 -6.14
CA SER A 9 -3.09 7.11 -5.66
C SER A 9 -3.05 7.02 -4.14
N GLY A 10 -1.85 6.74 -3.60
CA GLY A 10 -1.62 6.55 -2.18
C GLY A 10 -1.47 7.87 -1.40
N THR A 11 -1.29 7.76 -0.10
CA THR A 11 -1.08 8.92 0.80
C THR A 11 0.30 9.56 0.66
N SER A 12 1.25 8.92 -0.03
CA SER A 12 2.55 9.49 -0.39
C SER A 12 2.41 10.63 -1.41
N LEU A 13 1.37 10.58 -2.24
CA LEU A 13 1.08 11.56 -3.30
C LEU A 13 2.24 11.73 -4.31
N ASP A 14 2.98 10.66 -4.55
CA ASP A 14 4.08 10.67 -5.52
C ASP A 14 3.55 10.61 -6.96
N GLY A 15 2.43 9.88 -7.16
CA GLY A 15 1.81 9.72 -8.45
C GLY A 15 0.53 8.89 -8.39
N MET A 16 0.12 8.47 -9.57
CA MET A 16 -1.04 7.62 -9.79
C MET A 16 -0.63 6.37 -10.55
N ASP A 17 -0.95 5.22 -10.00
CA ASP A 17 -0.82 3.93 -10.63
C ASP A 17 -2.08 3.61 -11.43
N ILE A 18 -1.91 3.28 -12.70
CA ILE A 18 -2.96 2.82 -13.60
C ILE A 18 -2.57 1.43 -14.07
N VAL A 19 -3.40 0.44 -13.84
CA VAL A 19 -3.13 -0.93 -14.26
C VAL A 19 -4.29 -1.49 -15.08
N LEU A 20 -3.98 -2.33 -16.03
CA LEU A 20 -4.93 -3.12 -16.78
C LEU A 20 -4.77 -4.58 -16.40
N ILE A 21 -5.83 -5.20 -15.90
CA ILE A 21 -5.86 -6.62 -15.61
C ILE A 21 -6.83 -7.37 -16.51
N GLU A 22 -6.56 -8.63 -16.73
CA GLU A 22 -7.52 -9.61 -17.23
C GLU A 22 -7.96 -10.52 -16.09
N GLN A 23 -9.30 -10.70 -15.97
CA GLN A 23 -9.88 -11.51 -14.93
C GLN A 23 -10.42 -12.82 -15.52
N GLY A 24 -9.76 -13.91 -15.20
CA GLY A 24 -10.19 -15.27 -15.46
C GLY A 24 -10.21 -16.08 -14.16
N ASP A 25 -9.80 -17.33 -14.21
CA ASP A 25 -9.57 -18.18 -13.01
C ASP A 25 -8.51 -17.57 -12.10
N ARG A 26 -7.59 -16.82 -12.70
CA ARG A 26 -6.59 -15.99 -11.99
C ARG A 26 -6.61 -14.58 -12.55
N THR A 27 -6.24 -13.63 -11.71
CA THR A 27 -6.01 -12.24 -12.11
C THR A 27 -4.63 -12.11 -12.74
N THR A 28 -4.58 -11.57 -13.96
CA THR A 28 -3.31 -11.36 -14.69
C THR A 28 -3.13 -9.88 -14.99
N LEU A 29 -1.96 -9.33 -14.69
CA LEU A 29 -1.58 -7.98 -15.12
C LEU A 29 -1.25 -8.01 -16.62
N LEU A 30 -1.93 -7.17 -17.41
CA LEU A 30 -1.67 -7.01 -18.85
C LEU A 30 -0.76 -5.84 -19.13
N ALA A 31 -0.99 -4.71 -18.44
CA ALA A 31 -0.23 -3.49 -18.62
C ALA A 31 -0.31 -2.60 -17.39
N SER A 32 0.64 -1.69 -17.27
CA SER A 32 0.69 -0.69 -16.21
C SER A 32 1.23 0.63 -16.73
N HIS A 33 0.80 1.71 -16.10
CA HIS A 33 1.24 3.05 -16.41
C HIS A 33 1.32 3.87 -15.12
N TYR A 34 2.35 4.70 -14.98
CA TYR A 34 2.53 5.58 -13.84
C TYR A 34 2.53 7.02 -14.29
N LEU A 35 1.72 7.83 -13.65
CA LEU A 35 1.75 9.28 -13.82
C LEU A 35 2.24 9.97 -12.55
N PRO A 36 3.31 10.75 -12.60
CA PRO A 36 3.75 11.53 -11.44
C PRO A 36 2.69 12.57 -11.06
N MET A 37 2.48 12.79 -9.76
CA MET A 37 1.58 13.80 -9.26
C MET A 37 2.15 15.19 -9.51
N PRO A 38 1.46 16.09 -10.24
CA PRO A 38 1.92 17.46 -10.41
C PRO A 38 2.08 18.18 -9.05
N ALA A 39 3.18 18.91 -8.87
CA ALA A 39 3.51 19.53 -7.58
C ALA A 39 2.36 20.37 -6.98
N GLY A 40 1.75 21.26 -7.78
CA GLY A 40 0.63 22.07 -7.33
C GLY A 40 -0.64 21.28 -6.99
N LEU A 41 -0.88 20.14 -7.65
CA LEU A 41 -2.00 19.25 -7.27
C LEU A 41 -1.68 18.52 -5.96
N ARG A 42 -0.45 18.08 -5.79
CA ARG A 42 0.03 17.45 -4.55
C ARG A 42 -0.11 18.40 -3.34
N GLU A 43 0.30 19.64 -3.48
CA GLU A 43 0.19 20.67 -2.42
C GLU A 43 -1.26 20.91 -2.03
N ASP A 44 -2.16 21.03 -3.00
CA ASP A 44 -3.58 21.26 -2.75
C ASP A 44 -4.26 20.06 -2.08
N ILE A 45 -3.91 18.84 -2.46
CA ILE A 45 -4.39 17.62 -1.79
C ILE A 45 -3.89 17.57 -0.34
N LEU A 46 -2.62 17.86 -0.09
CA LEU A 46 -2.07 17.92 1.27
C LEU A 46 -2.78 18.97 2.13
N ALA A 47 -3.11 20.13 1.55
CA ALA A 47 -3.87 21.16 2.24
C ALA A 47 -5.32 20.75 2.57
N LEU A 48 -5.89 19.78 1.84
CA LEU A 48 -7.18 19.17 2.16
C LEU A 48 -7.08 18.10 3.25
N CYS A 49 -5.90 17.57 3.54
CA CYS A 49 -5.71 16.58 4.60
C CYS A 49 -5.80 17.18 6.01
N VAL A 50 -5.82 18.51 6.14
CA VAL A 50 -6.04 19.25 7.39
C VAL A 50 -7.25 20.16 7.26
N PRO A 51 -7.99 20.47 8.37
CA PRO A 51 -9.10 21.42 8.32
C PRO A 51 -8.66 22.81 7.84
N GLY A 52 -9.48 23.43 6.99
CA GLY A 52 -9.17 24.74 6.43
C GLY A 52 -10.43 25.50 5.96
N PRO A 53 -10.29 26.79 5.59
CA PRO A 53 -11.42 27.58 5.07
C PRO A 53 -11.84 27.04 3.71
N ASP A 54 -13.14 27.18 3.41
CA ASP A 54 -13.79 26.83 2.15
C ASP A 54 -13.44 25.43 1.62
N GLU A 55 -13.34 24.48 2.54
CA GLU A 55 -12.85 23.12 2.26
C GLU A 55 -13.70 22.39 1.22
N ILE A 56 -15.03 22.64 1.19
CA ILE A 56 -15.94 21.96 0.26
C ILE A 56 -15.66 22.38 -1.19
N ALA A 57 -15.56 23.69 -1.46
CA ALA A 57 -15.28 24.18 -2.81
C ALA A 57 -13.87 23.78 -3.26
N ARG A 58 -12.87 23.93 -2.37
CA ARG A 58 -11.50 23.49 -2.64
C ARG A 58 -11.40 22.00 -2.96
N ALA A 59 -12.12 21.15 -2.23
CA ALA A 59 -12.15 19.72 -2.51
C ALA A 59 -12.75 19.42 -3.89
N ALA A 60 -13.84 20.11 -4.25
CA ALA A 60 -14.47 19.98 -5.55
C ALA A 60 -13.56 20.43 -6.71
N GLU A 61 -12.80 21.52 -6.55
CA GLU A 61 -11.84 22.00 -7.56
C GLU A 61 -10.63 21.07 -7.70
N VAL A 62 -10.10 20.58 -6.58
CA VAL A 62 -8.95 19.66 -6.56
C VAL A 62 -9.32 18.31 -7.21
N GLU A 63 -10.53 17.80 -6.92
CA GLU A 63 -10.96 16.53 -7.53
C GLU A 63 -11.13 16.62 -9.05
N GLN A 64 -11.54 17.77 -9.61
CA GLN A 64 -11.60 17.95 -11.07
C GLN A 64 -10.21 17.76 -11.71
N ARG A 65 -9.18 18.35 -11.10
CA ARG A 65 -7.78 18.23 -11.56
C ARG A 65 -7.26 16.81 -11.39
N TRP A 66 -7.60 16.17 -10.28
CA TRP A 66 -7.23 14.77 -10.03
C TRP A 66 -7.86 13.84 -11.07
N VAL A 67 -9.15 14.02 -11.37
CA VAL A 67 -9.86 13.22 -12.38
C VAL A 67 -9.31 13.46 -13.78
N ALA A 68 -8.97 14.72 -14.14
CA ALA A 68 -8.35 15.02 -15.43
C ALA A 68 -7.03 14.25 -15.61
N LEU A 69 -6.20 14.19 -14.54
CA LEU A 69 -4.96 13.39 -14.53
C LEU A 69 -5.26 11.89 -14.67
N ALA A 70 -6.24 11.37 -13.94
CA ALA A 70 -6.66 9.98 -13.99
C ALA A 70 -7.15 9.59 -15.41
N ALA A 71 -8.02 10.41 -16.00
CA ALA A 71 -8.54 10.19 -17.36
C ALA A 71 -7.42 10.29 -18.42
N GLN A 72 -6.43 11.17 -18.21
CA GLN A 72 -5.24 11.23 -19.07
C GLN A 72 -4.49 9.89 -19.01
N GLY A 73 -4.18 9.38 -17.82
CA GLY A 73 -3.44 8.13 -17.66
C GLY A 73 -4.18 6.92 -18.23
N VAL A 74 -5.51 6.86 -18.07
CA VAL A 74 -6.34 5.82 -18.69
C VAL A 74 -6.19 5.87 -20.21
N ARG A 75 -6.33 7.05 -20.83
CA ARG A 75 -6.19 7.20 -22.28
C ARG A 75 -4.80 6.82 -22.77
N GLU A 76 -3.74 7.23 -22.06
CA GLU A 76 -2.36 6.90 -22.41
C GLU A 76 -2.10 5.39 -22.35
N LEU A 77 -2.59 4.71 -21.31
CA LEU A 77 -2.47 3.26 -21.19
C LEU A 77 -3.22 2.53 -22.30
N LEU A 78 -4.47 2.90 -22.58
CA LEU A 78 -5.26 2.30 -23.66
C LEU A 78 -4.61 2.51 -25.03
N LEU A 79 -4.09 3.72 -25.28
CA LEU A 79 -3.37 4.02 -26.52
C LEU A 79 -2.11 3.15 -26.67
N GLN A 80 -1.32 2.99 -25.61
CA GLN A 80 -0.14 2.13 -25.60
C GLN A 80 -0.49 0.66 -25.89
N GLN A 81 -1.65 0.22 -25.42
CA GLN A 81 -2.14 -1.15 -25.63
C GLN A 81 -2.95 -1.31 -26.93
N GLN A 82 -3.14 -0.25 -27.70
CA GLN A 82 -3.97 -0.22 -28.92
C GLN A 82 -5.40 -0.73 -28.66
N MET A 83 -5.96 -0.37 -27.50
CA MET A 83 -7.29 -0.76 -27.04
C MET A 83 -8.26 0.40 -27.07
N SER A 84 -9.52 0.09 -27.34
CA SER A 84 -10.64 1.03 -27.21
C SER A 84 -11.31 0.93 -25.83
N PRO A 85 -12.01 1.99 -25.37
CA PRO A 85 -12.70 1.98 -24.07
C PRO A 85 -13.70 0.84 -23.88
N ASP A 86 -14.40 0.43 -24.92
CA ASP A 86 -15.41 -0.64 -24.93
C ASP A 86 -14.82 -2.04 -24.71
N GLU A 87 -13.51 -2.21 -24.82
CA GLU A 87 -12.80 -3.45 -24.46
C GLU A 87 -12.54 -3.59 -22.95
N VAL A 88 -12.81 -2.52 -22.17
CA VAL A 88 -12.65 -2.50 -20.73
C VAL A 88 -14.02 -2.55 -20.05
N ARG A 89 -14.23 -3.52 -19.20
CA ARG A 89 -15.51 -3.75 -18.52
C ARG A 89 -15.85 -2.68 -17.48
N ALA A 90 -14.86 -2.22 -16.73
CA ALA A 90 -14.99 -1.11 -15.79
C ALA A 90 -13.61 -0.64 -15.28
N ILE A 91 -13.59 0.57 -14.75
CA ILE A 91 -12.50 1.14 -13.96
C ILE A 91 -12.81 0.95 -12.47
N GLY A 92 -11.90 0.41 -11.69
CA GLY A 92 -11.92 0.45 -10.23
C GLY A 92 -11.10 1.65 -9.73
N SER A 93 -11.76 2.70 -9.29
CA SER A 93 -11.09 3.93 -8.84
C SER A 93 -11.06 4.03 -7.32
N HIS A 94 -9.84 4.02 -6.75
CA HIS A 94 -9.67 4.30 -5.32
C HIS A 94 -10.08 5.73 -4.96
N GLY A 95 -9.86 6.68 -5.88
CA GLY A 95 -9.87 8.10 -5.55
C GLY A 95 -8.63 8.50 -4.73
N GLN A 96 -8.67 9.70 -4.14
CA GLN A 96 -7.60 10.20 -3.27
C GLN A 96 -8.13 10.44 -1.86
N THR A 97 -7.60 9.73 -0.89
CA THR A 97 -7.99 9.90 0.52
C THR A 97 -7.53 11.26 1.04
N ILE A 98 -8.46 12.05 1.55
CA ILE A 98 -8.21 13.33 2.22
C ILE A 98 -8.58 13.32 3.70
N ARG A 99 -9.49 12.43 4.12
CA ARG A 99 -9.85 12.18 5.52
C ARG A 99 -10.09 10.69 5.73
N HIS A 100 -9.61 10.16 6.83
CA HIS A 100 -9.89 8.79 7.22
C HIS A 100 -10.02 8.71 8.74
N GLU A 101 -11.26 8.71 9.21
CA GLU A 101 -11.59 8.73 10.63
C GLU A 101 -12.63 7.65 10.97
N PRO A 102 -12.27 6.38 10.87
CA PRO A 102 -13.21 5.27 11.08
C PRO A 102 -13.78 5.24 12.50
N ALA A 103 -13.05 5.72 13.51
CA ALA A 103 -13.57 5.88 14.87
C ALA A 103 -14.74 6.88 14.96
N ARG A 104 -14.84 7.79 13.98
CA ARG A 104 -15.97 8.72 13.79
C ARG A 104 -16.94 8.24 12.70
N HIS A 105 -16.81 7.00 12.26
CA HIS A 105 -17.63 6.35 11.23
C HIS A 105 -17.62 7.02 9.86
N PHE A 106 -16.49 7.65 9.46
CA PHE A 106 -16.38 8.19 8.12
C PHE A 106 -14.98 8.05 7.51
N THR A 107 -14.97 8.08 6.19
CA THR A 107 -13.78 8.20 5.33
C THR A 107 -14.16 9.01 4.10
N VAL A 108 -13.25 9.83 3.59
CA VAL A 108 -13.50 10.68 2.41
C VAL A 108 -12.37 10.49 1.42
N GLN A 109 -12.73 9.97 0.26
CA GLN A 109 -11.91 9.93 -0.94
C GLN A 109 -12.53 10.88 -1.97
N ILE A 110 -11.76 11.85 -2.47
CA ILE A 110 -12.14 12.67 -3.64
C ILE A 110 -11.82 11.88 -4.92
N GLY A 111 -12.50 12.17 -6.04
CA GLY A 111 -12.21 11.47 -7.30
C GLY A 111 -13.35 11.44 -8.30
N ASN A 112 -14.47 12.16 -8.07
CA ASN A 112 -15.61 12.36 -8.99
C ASN A 112 -15.78 11.26 -10.05
N PRO A 113 -16.27 10.08 -9.68
CA PRO A 113 -16.34 8.94 -10.60
C PRO A 113 -17.29 9.16 -11.78
N ALA A 114 -18.30 10.03 -11.63
CA ALA A 114 -19.18 10.39 -12.75
C ALA A 114 -18.42 11.15 -13.82
N LEU A 115 -17.57 12.13 -13.45
CA LEU A 115 -16.73 12.83 -14.41
C LEU A 115 -15.68 11.90 -15.03
N LEU A 116 -15.12 10.96 -14.27
CA LEU A 116 -14.17 9.98 -14.80
C LEU A 116 -14.84 9.08 -15.85
N ALA A 117 -16.07 8.62 -15.61
CA ALA A 117 -16.85 7.85 -16.57
C ALA A 117 -17.11 8.64 -17.86
N GLU A 118 -17.57 9.89 -17.75
CA GLU A 118 -17.79 10.78 -18.89
C GLU A 118 -16.52 11.02 -19.72
N LEU A 119 -15.37 11.25 -19.07
CA LEU A 119 -14.11 11.54 -19.75
C LEU A 119 -13.45 10.32 -20.38
N THR A 120 -13.76 9.11 -19.90
CA THR A 120 -13.14 7.87 -20.39
C THR A 120 -14.04 7.03 -21.26
N GLY A 121 -15.37 7.21 -21.18
CA GLY A 121 -16.35 6.35 -21.83
C GLY A 121 -16.38 4.94 -21.24
N ILE A 122 -15.95 4.75 -19.99
CA ILE A 122 -15.88 3.46 -19.31
C ILE A 122 -16.63 3.55 -17.98
N ASP A 123 -17.45 2.56 -17.65
CA ASP A 123 -18.08 2.40 -16.36
C ASP A 123 -17.06 2.51 -15.22
N VAL A 124 -17.38 3.26 -14.14
CA VAL A 124 -16.49 3.42 -13.00
C VAL A 124 -17.12 2.83 -11.74
N VAL A 125 -16.39 1.95 -11.07
CA VAL A 125 -16.69 1.50 -9.71
C VAL A 125 -15.76 2.24 -8.76
N ALA A 126 -16.34 2.95 -7.80
CA ALA A 126 -15.61 3.77 -6.83
C ALA A 126 -16.23 3.68 -5.43
N ASP A 127 -15.70 4.44 -4.45
CA ASP A 127 -16.22 4.48 -3.09
C ASP A 127 -16.17 3.14 -2.35
N PHE A 128 -15.08 2.43 -2.47
CA PHE A 128 -14.93 1.09 -1.90
C PHE A 128 -14.91 1.07 -0.36
N ARG A 129 -14.41 2.13 0.30
CA ARG A 129 -14.15 2.14 1.75
C ARG A 129 -15.38 2.39 2.59
N ARG A 130 -16.31 3.26 2.12
CA ARG A 130 -17.50 3.65 2.91
C ARG A 130 -18.42 2.49 3.24
N ARG A 131 -18.54 1.49 2.35
CA ARG A 131 -19.41 0.33 2.60
C ARG A 131 -18.89 -0.54 3.74
N ASP A 132 -17.57 -0.68 3.87
CA ASP A 132 -16.94 -1.40 4.97
C ASP A 132 -17.09 -0.62 6.29
N VAL A 133 -16.87 0.71 6.26
CA VAL A 133 -17.10 1.60 7.42
C VAL A 133 -18.56 1.56 7.87
N ALA A 134 -19.51 1.59 6.94
CA ALA A 134 -20.93 1.48 7.25
C ALA A 134 -21.31 0.11 7.85
N ALA A 135 -20.51 -0.93 7.62
CA ALA A 135 -20.64 -2.23 8.25
C ALA A 135 -19.89 -2.33 9.60
N GLY A 136 -19.42 -1.21 10.15
CA GLY A 136 -18.69 -1.14 11.42
C GLY A 136 -17.18 -1.39 11.30
N GLY A 137 -16.67 -1.58 10.07
CA GLY A 137 -15.25 -1.80 9.81
C GLY A 137 -14.44 -0.51 9.75
N GLN A 138 -13.12 -0.68 9.65
CA GLN A 138 -12.17 0.42 9.54
C GLN A 138 -12.08 1.00 8.11
N GLY A 139 -12.63 0.33 7.08
CA GLY A 139 -12.49 0.74 5.69
C GLY A 139 -11.09 0.57 5.09
N ALA A 140 -10.16 0.04 5.87
CA ALA A 140 -8.78 -0.26 5.52
C ALA A 140 -8.21 -1.33 6.46
N PRO A 141 -7.22 -2.13 6.01
CA PRO A 141 -6.80 -2.29 4.63
C PRO A 141 -7.79 -3.13 3.81
N LEU A 142 -7.95 -2.85 2.51
CA LEU A 142 -8.81 -3.63 1.60
C LEU A 142 -8.03 -4.65 0.76
N VAL A 143 -6.73 -4.44 0.59
CA VAL A 143 -5.84 -5.30 -0.21
C VAL A 143 -5.74 -6.76 0.30
N PRO A 144 -5.86 -7.06 1.60
CA PRO A 144 -5.79 -8.44 2.09
C PRO A 144 -6.79 -9.41 1.46
N ALA A 145 -7.98 -8.94 1.04
CA ALA A 145 -8.94 -9.76 0.29
C ALA A 145 -8.39 -10.18 -1.10
N PHE A 146 -7.67 -9.26 -1.74
CA PHE A 146 -7.00 -9.53 -3.01
C PHE A 146 -5.78 -10.44 -2.82
N HIS A 147 -5.01 -10.22 -1.75
CA HIS A 147 -3.90 -11.12 -1.40
C HIS A 147 -4.37 -12.57 -1.22
N GLN A 148 -5.49 -12.78 -0.53
CA GLN A 148 -6.10 -14.10 -0.37
C GLN A 148 -6.52 -14.69 -1.72
N ALA A 149 -7.09 -13.89 -2.62
CA ALA A 149 -7.52 -14.35 -3.94
C ALA A 149 -6.34 -14.74 -4.86
N LEU A 150 -5.18 -14.07 -4.71
CA LEU A 150 -3.99 -14.33 -5.52
C LEU A 150 -3.10 -15.45 -4.98
N PHE A 151 -2.88 -15.44 -3.67
CA PHE A 151 -1.80 -16.19 -3.02
C PHE A 151 -2.30 -17.15 -1.94
N GLY A 152 -3.63 -17.17 -1.68
CA GLY A 152 -4.22 -18.18 -0.79
C GLY A 152 -3.90 -19.59 -1.27
N ASP A 153 -3.58 -20.46 -0.33
CA ASP A 153 -3.21 -21.84 -0.60
C ASP A 153 -3.88 -22.72 0.45
N ASP A 154 -4.35 -23.90 0.02
CA ASP A 154 -5.07 -24.81 0.92
C ASP A 154 -4.12 -25.68 1.76
N ASP A 155 -2.83 -25.74 1.38
CA ASP A 155 -1.85 -26.62 1.98
C ASP A 155 -0.71 -25.90 2.71
N ALA A 156 -0.45 -24.63 2.37
CA ALA A 156 0.69 -23.88 2.90
C ALA A 156 0.33 -22.54 3.53
N SER A 157 0.88 -22.25 4.70
CA SER A 157 0.82 -20.96 5.35
C SER A 157 1.74 -19.96 4.64
N ARG A 158 1.16 -18.87 4.11
CA ARG A 158 1.86 -17.79 3.43
C ARG A 158 1.64 -16.45 4.11
N ALA A 159 2.51 -15.51 3.85
CA ALA A 159 2.33 -14.11 4.20
C ALA A 159 2.60 -13.24 2.98
N VAL A 160 1.78 -12.20 2.77
CA VAL A 160 2.06 -11.14 1.82
C VAL A 160 2.48 -9.92 2.60
N LEU A 161 3.70 -9.47 2.39
CA LEU A 161 4.34 -8.37 3.08
C LEU A 161 4.47 -7.18 2.12
N ASN A 162 3.71 -6.14 2.38
CA ASN A 162 3.88 -4.86 1.67
C ASN A 162 4.90 -4.00 2.41
N ILE A 163 5.98 -3.62 1.73
CA ILE A 163 7.01 -2.71 2.25
C ILE A 163 6.98 -1.41 1.45
N GLY A 164 6.15 -0.47 1.90
CA GLY A 164 6.16 0.92 1.48
C GLY A 164 6.98 1.78 2.44
N GLY A 165 6.54 3.01 2.70
CA GLY A 165 7.09 3.81 3.81
C GLY A 165 6.93 3.10 5.15
N PHE A 166 5.75 2.53 5.37
CA PHE A 166 5.45 1.58 6.46
C PHE A 166 5.28 0.18 5.88
N SER A 167 5.52 -0.83 6.71
CA SER A 167 5.33 -2.22 6.34
C SER A 167 4.08 -2.79 6.99
N ASN A 168 3.29 -3.54 6.23
CA ASN A 168 2.13 -4.28 6.69
C ASN A 168 2.11 -5.68 6.11
N VAL A 169 1.47 -6.60 6.82
CA VAL A 169 1.41 -8.00 6.45
C VAL A 169 -0.02 -8.50 6.36
N SER A 170 -0.28 -9.35 5.37
CA SER A 170 -1.48 -10.20 5.28
C SER A 170 -1.06 -11.64 5.54
N LEU A 171 -1.64 -12.26 6.55
CA LEU A 171 -1.37 -13.64 6.95
C LEU A 171 -2.42 -14.55 6.35
N LEU A 172 -1.97 -15.46 5.50
CA LEU A 172 -2.78 -16.39 4.73
C LEU A 172 -2.49 -17.81 5.23
N SER A 173 -3.35 -18.32 6.10
CA SER A 173 -3.23 -19.68 6.63
C SER A 173 -4.37 -20.55 6.13
N PRO A 174 -4.11 -21.83 5.75
CA PRO A 174 -5.12 -22.77 5.31
C PRO A 174 -6.30 -22.86 6.28
N GLY A 175 -7.52 -22.73 5.76
CA GLY A 175 -8.73 -22.87 6.55
C GLY A 175 -8.96 -21.84 7.66
N LYS A 176 -8.14 -20.79 7.73
CA LYS A 176 -8.27 -19.70 8.72
C LYS A 176 -8.64 -18.39 8.04
N PRO A 177 -9.34 -17.48 8.73
CA PRO A 177 -9.56 -16.13 8.26
C PRO A 177 -8.24 -15.39 7.99
N VAL A 178 -8.26 -14.52 6.98
CA VAL A 178 -7.12 -13.61 6.73
C VAL A 178 -6.94 -12.69 7.93
N ARG A 179 -5.73 -12.51 8.37
CA ARG A 179 -5.35 -11.52 9.39
C ARG A 179 -4.37 -10.53 8.78
N GLY A 180 -4.31 -9.33 9.31
CA GLY A 180 -3.35 -8.32 8.84
C GLY A 180 -3.13 -7.23 9.86
N PHE A 181 -1.92 -6.64 9.85
CA PHE A 181 -1.53 -5.54 10.73
C PHE A 181 -0.24 -4.88 10.22
N ASP A 182 0.06 -3.70 10.78
CA ASP A 182 1.30 -3.00 10.48
C ASP A 182 2.46 -3.58 11.29
N CYS A 183 3.57 -3.86 10.60
CA CYS A 183 4.78 -4.38 11.24
C CYS A 183 5.68 -3.26 11.81
N GLY A 184 5.59 -2.04 11.27
CA GLY A 184 6.41 -0.89 11.66
C GLY A 184 6.95 -0.10 10.48
N PRO A 185 8.04 0.67 10.68
CA PRO A 185 8.72 1.36 9.60
C PRO A 185 9.19 0.38 8.52
N GLY A 186 8.85 0.67 7.26
CA GLY A 186 9.44 0.05 6.09
C GLY A 186 10.63 0.88 5.60
N ASN A 187 10.42 1.67 4.54
CA ASN A 187 11.45 2.54 3.98
C ASN A 187 11.48 3.94 4.63
N VAL A 188 10.43 4.37 5.33
CA VAL A 188 10.22 5.76 5.75
C VAL A 188 11.41 6.39 6.48
N LEU A 189 12.05 5.66 7.40
CA LEU A 189 13.20 6.16 8.15
C LEU A 189 14.48 6.12 7.32
N MET A 190 14.68 5.09 6.51
CA MET A 190 15.81 4.98 5.58
C MET A 190 15.78 6.09 4.55
N ASP A 191 14.62 6.35 3.94
CA ASP A 191 14.42 7.39 2.93
C ASP A 191 14.60 8.79 3.53
N ALA A 192 14.03 9.03 4.73
CA ALA A 192 14.21 10.30 5.43
C ALA A 192 15.67 10.56 5.80
N TRP A 193 16.42 9.52 6.20
CA TRP A 193 17.81 9.65 6.58
C TRP A 193 18.73 9.89 5.38
N ILE A 194 18.57 9.12 4.30
CA ILE A 194 19.39 9.34 3.09
C ILE A 194 19.08 10.70 2.47
N HIS A 195 17.81 11.13 2.46
CA HIS A 195 17.43 12.45 1.98
C HIS A 195 18.09 13.55 2.81
N HIS A 196 18.05 13.43 4.14
CA HIS A 196 18.69 14.40 5.04
C HIS A 196 20.21 14.47 4.86
N GLN A 197 20.88 13.35 4.57
CA GLN A 197 22.34 13.26 4.49
C GLN A 197 22.90 13.53 3.09
N ARG A 198 22.15 13.12 2.04
CA ARG A 198 22.65 13.10 0.66
C ARG A 198 21.74 13.81 -0.34
N GLY A 199 20.51 14.19 0.05
CA GLY A 199 19.51 14.74 -0.86
C GLY A 199 18.90 13.70 -1.82
N GLU A 200 19.22 12.42 -1.65
CA GLU A 200 18.68 11.32 -2.45
C GLU A 200 17.29 10.91 -1.93
N HIS A 201 16.40 10.43 -2.80
CA HIS A 201 15.04 10.08 -2.41
C HIS A 201 14.95 8.74 -1.67
N PHE A 202 15.81 7.77 -2.01
CA PHE A 202 15.87 6.44 -1.39
C PHE A 202 17.23 5.78 -1.60
N ASP A 203 17.57 4.80 -0.77
CA ASP A 203 18.78 3.98 -0.85
C ASP A 203 18.61 2.86 -1.88
N ARG A 204 19.08 3.09 -3.10
CA ARG A 204 18.97 2.12 -4.19
C ARG A 204 19.62 0.80 -3.81
N ASP A 205 18.85 -0.31 -3.91
CA ASP A 205 19.28 -1.67 -3.56
C ASP A 205 19.75 -1.86 -2.11
N GLY A 206 19.60 -0.82 -1.25
CA GLY A 206 20.17 -0.78 0.10
C GLY A 206 21.70 -0.70 0.11
N ALA A 207 22.29 -0.17 -0.98
CA ALA A 207 23.75 -0.17 -1.17
C ALA A 207 24.47 0.68 -0.13
N TRP A 208 23.88 1.81 0.26
CA TRP A 208 24.46 2.65 1.30
C TRP A 208 24.34 2.00 2.68
N ALA A 209 23.21 1.43 3.03
CA ALA A 209 23.06 0.64 4.26
C ALA A 209 24.07 -0.53 4.32
N ALA A 210 24.26 -1.23 3.20
CA ALA A 210 25.22 -2.33 3.10
C ALA A 210 26.70 -1.88 3.25
N SER A 211 27.01 -0.61 3.05
CA SER A 211 28.35 -0.06 3.25
C SER A 211 28.66 0.32 4.70
N GLY A 212 27.63 0.41 5.55
CA GLY A 212 27.76 0.72 6.97
C GLY A 212 27.78 -0.52 7.85
N GLN A 213 27.98 -0.30 9.16
CA GLN A 213 27.92 -1.32 10.19
C GLN A 213 26.77 -1.03 11.16
N MET A 214 25.89 -2.00 11.35
CA MET A 214 24.78 -1.90 12.27
C MET A 214 25.29 -1.62 13.70
N ASN A 215 24.75 -0.58 14.35
CA ASN A 215 25.08 -0.22 15.71
C ASN A 215 24.08 -0.85 16.70
N HIS A 216 24.54 -1.76 17.52
CA HIS A 216 23.69 -2.50 18.47
C HIS A 216 23.03 -1.61 19.52
N ALA A 217 23.73 -0.57 20.03
CA ALA A 217 23.19 0.31 21.05
C ALA A 217 22.06 1.20 20.49
N LEU A 218 22.26 1.75 19.28
CA LEU A 218 21.22 2.50 18.59
C LEU A 218 20.01 1.62 18.27
N LEU A 219 20.24 0.43 17.72
CA LEU A 219 19.15 -0.50 17.39
C LEU A 219 18.33 -0.86 18.63
N ALA A 220 18.99 -1.17 19.75
CA ALA A 220 18.29 -1.47 21.00
C ALA A 220 17.46 -0.27 21.52
N SER A 221 17.99 0.95 21.38
CA SER A 221 17.26 2.17 21.71
C SER A 221 16.02 2.38 20.85
N LEU A 222 16.13 2.13 19.53
CA LEU A 222 15.00 2.26 18.60
C LEU A 222 13.93 1.19 18.85
N LEU A 223 14.32 -0.06 19.05
CA LEU A 223 13.41 -1.18 19.35
C LEU A 223 12.75 -1.10 20.73
N ALA A 224 13.23 -0.23 21.62
CA ALA A 224 12.60 0.01 22.92
C ALA A 224 11.28 0.79 22.83
N ASP A 225 10.92 1.31 21.66
CA ASP A 225 9.60 1.92 21.45
C ASP A 225 8.48 0.90 21.68
N GLU A 226 7.44 1.28 22.43
CA GLU A 226 6.34 0.40 22.85
C GLU A 226 5.58 -0.24 21.66
N PHE A 227 5.62 0.39 20.48
CA PHE A 227 5.01 -0.15 19.26
C PHE A 227 5.58 -1.54 18.92
N PHE A 228 6.90 -1.72 19.06
CA PHE A 228 7.54 -3.00 18.71
C PHE A 228 7.21 -4.10 19.71
N ALA A 229 6.99 -3.75 20.99
CA ALA A 229 6.56 -4.70 22.01
C ALA A 229 5.07 -5.08 21.92
N ALA A 230 4.25 -4.27 21.26
CA ALA A 230 2.82 -4.53 21.10
C ALA A 230 2.56 -5.75 20.21
N ARG A 231 1.71 -6.67 20.69
CA ARG A 231 1.27 -7.86 19.97
C ARG A 231 -0.15 -7.69 19.43
N GLY A 232 -0.44 -8.44 18.35
CA GLY A 232 -1.76 -8.44 17.72
C GLY A 232 -1.95 -7.31 16.71
N PRO A 233 -3.20 -7.04 16.31
CA PRO A 233 -3.49 -5.98 15.36
C PRO A 233 -3.00 -4.63 15.89
N LYS A 234 -2.10 -3.98 15.14
CA LYS A 234 -1.54 -2.67 15.46
C LYS A 234 -1.39 -1.86 14.19
N SER A 235 -1.47 -0.53 14.32
CA SER A 235 -1.31 0.42 13.23
C SER A 235 -0.30 1.49 13.61
N THR A 236 0.38 2.03 12.62
CA THR A 236 1.36 3.12 12.79
C THR A 236 1.45 3.98 11.55
N GLY A 237 2.05 5.16 11.69
CA GLY A 237 2.18 6.12 10.60
C GLY A 237 3.31 7.14 10.84
N ARG A 238 3.37 8.13 9.94
CA ARG A 238 4.38 9.20 9.96
C ARG A 238 4.29 10.09 11.21
N GLU A 239 3.16 10.11 11.89
CA GLU A 239 2.97 10.80 13.16
C GLU A 239 3.86 10.24 14.26
N ARG A 240 4.17 8.93 14.20
CA ARG A 240 5.03 8.25 15.17
C ARG A 240 6.48 8.13 14.67
N PHE A 241 6.68 7.53 13.50
CA PHE A 241 8.02 7.25 12.97
C PHE A 241 8.37 8.23 11.85
N ASN A 242 9.25 9.18 12.18
CA ASN A 242 9.70 10.24 11.30
C ASN A 242 11.13 10.66 11.62
N LEU A 243 11.69 11.61 10.87
CA LEU A 243 13.06 12.07 11.08
C LEU A 243 13.29 12.68 12.47
N SER A 244 12.30 13.39 13.03
CA SER A 244 12.40 13.99 14.36
C SER A 244 12.52 12.91 15.43
N TRP A 245 11.69 11.86 15.37
CA TRP A 245 11.80 10.69 16.24
C TRP A 245 13.21 10.05 16.17
N LEU A 246 13.74 9.87 14.97
CA LEU A 246 15.09 9.34 14.78
C LEU A 246 16.14 10.27 15.41
N GLN A 247 16.04 11.58 15.21
CA GLN A 247 16.99 12.57 15.75
C GLN A 247 16.99 12.60 17.27
N GLU A 248 15.84 12.42 17.92
CA GLU A 248 15.75 12.30 19.39
C GLU A 248 16.52 11.08 19.92
N HIS A 249 16.48 9.95 19.21
CA HIS A 249 17.28 8.78 19.54
C HIS A 249 18.77 9.06 19.31
N LEU A 250 19.13 9.62 18.16
CA LEU A 250 20.53 9.92 17.83
C LEU A 250 21.19 10.89 18.83
N ALA A 251 20.44 11.84 19.38
CA ALA A 251 20.94 12.79 20.38
C ALA A 251 21.44 12.10 21.68
N ARG A 252 21.05 10.86 21.94
CA ARG A 252 21.44 10.06 23.11
C ARG A 252 22.64 9.15 22.85
N HIS A 253 23.13 9.14 21.61
CA HIS A 253 24.26 8.31 21.19
C HIS A 253 25.46 9.19 20.79
N PRO A 254 26.71 8.71 20.90
CA PRO A 254 27.87 9.40 20.35
C PRO A 254 27.70 9.51 18.83
N ALA A 255 28.41 10.46 18.24
CA ALA A 255 28.39 10.65 16.78
C ALA A 255 28.74 9.34 16.06
N LEU A 256 27.79 8.84 15.26
CA LEU A 256 27.93 7.63 14.44
C LEU A 256 28.11 8.01 12.98
N PRO A 257 28.88 7.24 12.21
CA PRO A 257 28.93 7.40 10.76
C PRO A 257 27.52 7.31 10.15
N ALA A 258 27.21 8.17 9.18
CA ALA A 258 25.88 8.23 8.60
C ALA A 258 25.45 6.91 7.90
N ALA A 259 26.42 6.18 7.33
CA ALA A 259 26.18 4.85 6.75
C ALA A 259 25.82 3.80 7.81
N ASP A 260 26.40 3.88 9.03
CA ASP A 260 26.10 2.96 10.13
C ASP A 260 24.68 3.20 10.68
N ILE A 261 24.23 4.45 10.68
CA ILE A 261 22.85 4.79 11.01
C ILE A 261 21.91 4.18 9.95
N GLN A 262 22.21 4.34 8.65
CA GLN A 262 21.42 3.74 7.57
C GLN A 262 21.35 2.20 7.69
N ALA A 263 22.48 1.56 7.98
CA ALA A 263 22.55 0.11 8.21
C ALA A 263 21.69 -0.32 9.43
N THR A 264 21.69 0.51 10.47
CA THR A 264 20.88 0.26 11.68
C THR A 264 19.38 0.42 11.40
N LEU A 265 18.99 1.39 10.56
CA LEU A 265 17.60 1.58 10.15
C LEU A 265 17.08 0.44 9.25
N LEU A 266 17.93 -0.10 8.37
CA LEU A 266 17.60 -1.30 7.59
C LEU A 266 17.37 -2.50 8.52
N GLU A 267 18.24 -2.68 9.50
CA GLU A 267 18.10 -3.76 10.49
C GLU A 267 16.83 -3.58 11.34
N LEU A 268 16.49 -2.34 11.74
CA LEU A 268 15.25 -2.03 12.46
C LEU A 268 14.04 -2.48 11.65
N SER A 269 13.95 -2.11 10.38
CA SER A 269 12.87 -2.52 9.49
C SER A 269 12.80 -4.04 9.34
N ALA A 270 13.93 -4.68 9.09
CA ALA A 270 14.00 -6.13 8.92
C ALA A 270 13.55 -6.88 10.18
N ARG A 271 13.99 -6.45 11.37
CA ARG A 271 13.58 -7.08 12.64
C ARG A 271 12.14 -6.83 12.98
N SER A 272 11.66 -5.60 12.90
CA SER A 272 10.26 -5.29 13.21
C SER A 272 9.30 -6.10 12.35
N ILE A 273 9.65 -6.31 11.08
CA ILE A 273 8.87 -7.15 10.15
C ILE A 273 8.95 -8.63 10.56
N SER A 274 10.16 -9.18 10.65
CA SER A 274 10.35 -10.62 10.89
C SER A 274 9.81 -11.07 12.24
N GLU A 275 10.07 -10.30 13.32
CA GLU A 275 9.59 -10.60 14.67
C GLU A 275 8.05 -10.53 14.74
N SER A 276 7.43 -9.48 14.14
CA SER A 276 5.97 -9.36 14.09
C SER A 276 5.30 -10.49 13.31
N LEU A 277 5.90 -10.90 12.18
CA LEU A 277 5.39 -11.97 11.35
C LEU A 277 5.52 -13.33 12.05
N LEU A 278 6.70 -13.66 12.54
CA LEU A 278 6.96 -14.95 13.18
C LEU A 278 6.19 -15.12 14.50
N ASP A 279 5.96 -14.05 15.27
CA ASP A 279 5.10 -14.09 16.45
C ASP A 279 3.64 -14.41 16.08
N ALA A 280 3.15 -13.82 14.97
CA ALA A 280 1.76 -14.00 14.54
C ALA A 280 1.51 -15.29 13.75
N GLN A 281 2.51 -15.78 12.99
CA GLN A 281 2.42 -16.96 12.14
C GLN A 281 3.77 -17.72 12.10
N PRO A 282 4.11 -18.46 13.19
CA PRO A 282 5.40 -19.13 13.30
C PRO A 282 5.57 -20.30 12.29
N ASP A 283 4.49 -20.80 11.74
CA ASP A 283 4.45 -21.85 10.72
C ASP A 283 4.48 -21.31 9.27
N CYS A 284 4.76 -20.03 9.08
CA CYS A 284 4.84 -19.41 7.76
C CYS A 284 5.93 -20.10 6.91
N LYS A 285 5.55 -20.54 5.71
CA LYS A 285 6.47 -21.21 4.78
C LYS A 285 6.97 -20.31 3.67
N GLU A 286 6.21 -19.27 3.36
CA GLU A 286 6.55 -18.35 2.28
C GLU A 286 6.10 -16.92 2.62
N VAL A 287 7.01 -15.97 2.40
CA VAL A 287 6.78 -14.53 2.56
C VAL A 287 6.94 -13.86 1.20
N LEU A 288 5.84 -13.43 0.63
CA LEU A 288 5.78 -12.75 -0.66
C LEU A 288 5.82 -11.24 -0.46
N VAL A 289 6.89 -10.60 -0.92
CA VAL A 289 7.14 -9.17 -0.69
C VAL A 289 6.68 -8.35 -1.88
N CYS A 290 5.86 -7.32 -1.62
CA CYS A 290 5.45 -6.29 -2.56
C CYS A 290 5.78 -4.89 -2.03
N GLY A 291 5.47 -3.85 -2.82
CA GLY A 291 5.85 -2.47 -2.54
C GLY A 291 7.31 -2.16 -2.87
N GLY A 292 7.71 -0.91 -2.64
CA GLY A 292 9.04 -0.41 -2.97
C GLY A 292 10.20 -1.16 -2.29
N GLY A 293 9.96 -1.69 -1.08
CA GLY A 293 10.97 -2.47 -0.34
C GLY A 293 11.35 -3.80 -0.99
N ALA A 294 10.52 -4.35 -1.88
CA ALA A 294 10.86 -5.55 -2.65
C ALA A 294 12.08 -5.34 -3.58
N PHE A 295 12.36 -4.09 -3.95
CA PHE A 295 13.52 -3.72 -4.77
C PHE A 295 14.78 -3.43 -3.94
N ASN A 296 14.66 -3.38 -2.60
CA ASN A 296 15.82 -3.20 -1.73
C ASN A 296 16.50 -4.56 -1.47
N THR A 297 17.48 -4.89 -2.29
CA THR A 297 18.19 -6.18 -2.26
C THR A 297 18.81 -6.48 -0.89
N ALA A 298 19.33 -5.47 -0.18
CA ALA A 298 19.92 -5.66 1.14
C ALA A 298 18.85 -6.02 2.17
N LEU A 299 17.70 -5.35 2.14
CA LEU A 299 16.56 -5.64 3.01
C LEU A 299 15.99 -7.04 2.74
N MET A 300 15.80 -7.42 1.48
CA MET A 300 15.31 -8.75 1.10
C MET A 300 16.23 -9.87 1.61
N LYS A 301 17.55 -9.70 1.42
CA LYS A 301 18.55 -10.66 1.95
C LYS A 301 18.49 -10.73 3.48
N ARG A 302 18.31 -9.57 4.16
CA ARG A 302 18.26 -9.55 5.61
C ARG A 302 17.00 -10.22 6.15
N LEU A 303 15.86 -10.03 5.52
CA LEU A 303 14.61 -10.72 5.86
C LEU A 303 14.75 -12.24 5.70
N ALA A 304 15.35 -12.72 4.60
CA ALA A 304 15.60 -14.15 4.39
C ALA A 304 16.50 -14.76 5.47
N LEU A 305 17.52 -14.02 5.94
CA LEU A 305 18.38 -14.46 7.04
C LEU A 305 17.65 -14.51 8.40
N LEU A 306 16.69 -13.62 8.63
CA LEU A 306 15.92 -13.57 9.88
C LEU A 306 14.78 -14.58 9.91
N MET A 307 14.35 -15.08 8.75
CA MET A 307 13.27 -16.06 8.60
C MET A 307 13.73 -17.32 7.85
N PRO A 308 14.71 -18.10 8.40
CA PRO A 308 15.34 -19.20 7.67
C PRO A 308 14.39 -20.36 7.34
N GLU A 309 13.27 -20.49 8.07
CA GLU A 309 12.26 -21.53 7.83
C GLU A 309 11.20 -21.13 6.79
N ALA A 310 11.22 -19.87 6.34
CA ALA A 310 10.33 -19.34 5.34
C ALA A 310 11.10 -18.92 4.09
N ARG A 311 10.56 -19.20 2.92
CA ARG A 311 11.06 -18.66 1.66
C ARG A 311 10.64 -17.20 1.54
N VAL A 312 11.58 -16.28 1.50
CA VAL A 312 11.32 -14.86 1.23
C VAL A 312 11.52 -14.58 -0.27
N ALA A 313 10.48 -14.17 -0.96
CA ALA A 313 10.47 -13.95 -2.40
C ALA A 313 9.71 -12.67 -2.77
N SER A 314 9.96 -12.13 -3.95
CA SER A 314 9.15 -11.05 -4.52
C SER A 314 7.85 -11.61 -5.09
N THR A 315 6.74 -10.86 -5.04
CA THR A 315 5.50 -11.21 -5.73
C THR A 315 5.68 -11.34 -7.25
N GLU A 316 6.74 -10.77 -7.80
CA GLU A 316 7.09 -10.90 -9.22
C GLU A 316 7.32 -12.36 -9.64
N GLU A 317 7.79 -13.21 -8.76
CA GLU A 317 7.96 -14.66 -9.03
C GLU A 317 6.62 -15.38 -9.31
N TYR A 318 5.51 -14.75 -8.89
CA TYR A 318 4.14 -15.19 -9.18
C TYR A 318 3.49 -14.41 -10.34
N GLY A 319 4.28 -13.65 -11.10
CA GLY A 319 3.80 -12.83 -12.19
C GLY A 319 3.09 -11.53 -11.77
N ILE A 320 3.24 -11.13 -10.50
CA ILE A 320 2.65 -9.91 -9.95
C ILE A 320 3.78 -8.94 -9.58
N PRO A 321 4.07 -7.94 -10.41
CA PRO A 321 5.12 -6.98 -10.09
C PRO A 321 4.83 -6.22 -8.79
N PRO A 322 5.80 -6.09 -7.89
CA PRO A 322 5.60 -5.55 -6.54
C PRO A 322 4.99 -4.16 -6.49
N ALA A 323 5.28 -3.31 -7.46
CA ALA A 323 4.82 -1.92 -7.51
C ALA A 323 3.32 -1.78 -7.84
N TRP A 324 2.69 -2.77 -8.48
CA TRP A 324 1.34 -2.64 -9.04
C TRP A 324 0.25 -3.34 -8.22
N MET A 325 0.61 -3.93 -7.09
CA MET A 325 -0.30 -4.73 -6.25
C MET A 325 -1.57 -3.96 -5.87
N GLU A 326 -1.43 -2.73 -5.41
CA GLU A 326 -2.58 -1.93 -4.98
C GLU A 326 -3.48 -1.54 -6.15
N GLY A 327 -2.90 -1.12 -7.28
CA GLY A 327 -3.66 -0.83 -8.50
C GLY A 327 -4.46 -2.04 -8.98
N MET A 328 -3.82 -3.22 -9.00
CA MET A 328 -4.49 -4.48 -9.34
C MET A 328 -5.62 -4.82 -8.37
N ALA A 329 -5.46 -4.54 -7.08
CA ALA A 329 -6.50 -4.76 -6.09
C ALA A 329 -7.76 -3.93 -6.38
N PHE A 330 -7.63 -2.68 -6.81
CA PHE A 330 -8.78 -1.85 -7.15
C PHE A 330 -9.45 -2.29 -8.46
N ALA A 331 -8.70 -2.74 -9.46
CA ALA A 331 -9.27 -3.37 -10.65
C ALA A 331 -10.06 -4.65 -10.29
N TRP A 332 -9.49 -5.50 -9.43
CA TRP A 332 -10.16 -6.70 -8.91
C TRP A 332 -11.40 -6.37 -8.07
N LEU A 333 -11.39 -5.32 -7.26
CA LEU A 333 -12.55 -4.87 -6.51
C LEU A 333 -13.70 -4.41 -7.41
N ALA A 334 -13.40 -3.79 -8.56
CA ALA A 334 -14.42 -3.48 -9.57
C ALA A 334 -15.05 -4.75 -10.16
N HIS A 335 -14.25 -5.77 -10.46
CA HIS A 335 -14.76 -7.08 -10.82
C HIS A 335 -15.66 -7.66 -9.73
N ARG A 336 -15.20 -7.69 -8.46
CA ARG A 336 -15.98 -8.21 -7.33
C ARG A 336 -17.32 -7.50 -7.18
N PHE A 337 -17.34 -6.17 -7.37
CA PHE A 337 -18.56 -5.39 -7.32
C PHE A 337 -19.57 -5.81 -8.40
N LEU A 338 -19.12 -5.91 -9.66
CA LEU A 338 -19.99 -6.26 -10.79
C LEU A 338 -20.54 -7.68 -10.67
N GLU A 339 -19.76 -8.62 -10.13
CA GLU A 339 -20.19 -9.99 -9.85
C GLU A 339 -20.94 -10.13 -8.50
N ARG A 340 -21.20 -9.01 -7.78
CA ARG A 340 -21.84 -8.98 -6.47
C ARG A 340 -21.16 -9.85 -5.41
N LEU A 341 -19.86 -9.98 -5.51
CA LEU A 341 -19.03 -10.75 -4.59
C LEU A 341 -18.45 -9.83 -3.48
N PRO A 342 -18.17 -10.36 -2.27
CA PRO A 342 -17.51 -9.59 -1.23
C PRO A 342 -16.12 -9.12 -1.63
N GLY A 343 -15.76 -7.89 -1.23
CA GLY A 343 -14.44 -7.29 -1.48
C GLY A 343 -13.64 -6.98 -0.22
N ASN A 344 -14.18 -7.22 0.98
CA ASN A 344 -13.49 -7.01 2.25
C ASN A 344 -13.16 -8.32 2.97
N CYS A 345 -12.22 -8.24 3.92
CA CYS A 345 -11.93 -9.26 4.93
C CYS A 345 -12.38 -8.73 6.28
N PRO A 346 -13.55 -9.17 6.82
CA PRO A 346 -14.07 -8.68 8.11
C PRO A 346 -13.10 -8.85 9.27
N ASP A 347 -12.37 -9.96 9.31
CA ASP A 347 -11.38 -10.23 10.37
C ASP A 347 -10.18 -9.27 10.34
N VAL A 348 -9.97 -8.56 9.22
CA VAL A 348 -8.92 -7.54 9.08
C VAL A 348 -9.48 -6.15 9.34
N THR A 349 -10.64 -5.82 8.76
CA THR A 349 -11.22 -4.48 8.86
C THR A 349 -12.09 -4.27 10.09
N GLY A 350 -12.52 -5.35 10.75
CA GLY A 350 -13.46 -5.31 11.87
C GLY A 350 -14.93 -5.12 11.45
N ALA A 351 -15.25 -5.23 10.17
CA ALA A 351 -16.63 -5.13 9.70
C ALA A 351 -17.50 -6.30 10.21
N LEU A 352 -18.81 -6.08 10.40
CA LEU A 352 -19.76 -7.07 10.89
C LEU A 352 -19.97 -8.27 9.94
N GLY A 353 -19.35 -8.29 8.78
CA GLY A 353 -19.39 -9.39 7.84
C GLY A 353 -18.96 -9.00 6.43
N PRO A 354 -18.93 -9.97 5.50
CA PRO A 354 -18.55 -9.72 4.11
C PRO A 354 -19.48 -8.72 3.43
N ARG A 355 -18.94 -7.81 2.62
CA ARG A 355 -19.68 -6.79 1.86
C ARG A 355 -19.17 -6.67 0.44
N THR A 356 -20.08 -6.52 -0.50
CA THR A 356 -19.76 -5.99 -1.83
C THR A 356 -19.43 -4.52 -1.66
N LEU A 357 -18.22 -4.13 -2.05
CA LEU A 357 -17.70 -2.78 -1.84
C LEU A 357 -17.84 -1.95 -3.09
N GLY A 358 -18.16 -0.66 -2.93
CA GLY A 358 -18.21 0.31 -4.02
C GLY A 358 -19.61 0.70 -4.46
N ALA A 359 -19.64 1.57 -5.48
CA ALA A 359 -20.82 2.00 -6.21
C ALA A 359 -20.47 2.15 -7.70
N LEU A 360 -21.42 1.87 -8.61
CA LEU A 360 -21.25 1.98 -10.05
C LEU A 360 -21.71 3.35 -10.54
N TYR A 361 -20.90 3.95 -11.41
CA TYR A 361 -21.18 5.16 -12.17
C TYR A 361 -21.08 4.80 -13.67
N PRO A 362 -22.19 4.69 -14.38
CA PRO A 362 -22.19 4.34 -15.80
C PRO A 362 -21.56 5.44 -16.66
N ALA A 363 -20.95 5.03 -17.78
CA ALA A 363 -20.45 5.91 -18.81
C ALA A 363 -21.54 6.40 -19.76
#